data_ff5f3bd9d13f5213ce8b540c5a8d68c7
#
_entry.id   ff5f3bd9d13f5213ce8b540c5a8d68c7
#
_cell.length_a   1.000
_cell.length_b   1.000
_cell.length_c   1.000
_cell.angle_alpha   90.00
_cell.angle_beta   90.00
_cell.angle_gamma   90.00
#
_symmetry.space_group_name_H-M   'P 1'
#
loop_
_entity.id
_entity.type
_entity.pdbx_description
1 polymer ?
#
loop_
_entity_poly.entity_id
_entity_poly.type
_entity_poly.pdbx_seq_one_letter_code
_entity_poly.pdbx_strand_id
1 'polypeptide(L)'
;MSARPLSLQDHFLNSVRRAKLPVTIFLVKGVKLQGVITWFDAFSLLLRRDGNAQLVYKHSISTIMPASQPPDFVPVQGPDHGGKPQLQDLFLAAAARQSEHMTLFLVNGVMLQGVITGFDQFSLVLERGSQVQLVYKHALSTLQPAHSLKLDTDGAGEEPEESAS
;
A
#
# COMPACT_ATOMS: atom_id res chain seq x y z
N MET A 1 14.15 -25.80 0.11
CA MET A 1 13.43 -24.99 -0.64
C MET A 1 13.62 -23.60 -0.26
N SER A 2 13.74 -22.82 -1.14
CA SER A 2 14.00 -21.52 -0.84
C SER A 2 12.74 -20.81 -0.77
N ALA A 3 12.53 -20.13 0.24
CA ALA A 3 11.35 -19.45 0.38
C ALA A 3 11.52 -18.09 -0.17
N ARG A 4 10.63 -17.68 -0.98
CA ARG A 4 10.62 -16.34 -1.43
C ARG A 4 10.16 -15.47 -0.31
N PRO A 5 10.76 -14.32 -0.08
CA PRO A 5 10.25 -13.42 0.93
C PRO A 5 8.84 -13.00 0.57
N LEU A 6 8.00 -12.84 1.53
CA LEU A 6 6.66 -12.37 1.27
C LEU A 6 6.70 -10.92 0.89
N SER A 7 5.89 -10.53 -0.06
CA SER A 7 5.74 -9.13 -0.39
C SER A 7 4.99 -8.44 0.72
N LEU A 8 5.03 -7.13 0.73
CA LEU A 8 4.27 -6.36 1.70
C LEU A 8 2.79 -6.73 1.61
N GLN A 9 2.27 -6.82 0.40
CA GLN A 9 0.88 -7.14 0.21
C GLN A 9 0.53 -8.51 0.79
N ASP A 10 1.35 -9.51 0.49
CA ASP A 10 1.08 -10.85 0.99
C ASP A 10 1.16 -10.88 2.51
N HIS A 11 2.11 -10.19 3.09
CA HIS A 11 2.26 -10.12 4.53
C HIS A 11 1.02 -9.47 5.16
N PHE A 12 0.57 -8.37 4.58
CA PHE A 12 -0.61 -7.67 5.07
C PHE A 12 -1.84 -8.57 4.98
N LEU A 13 -2.06 -9.19 3.82
CA LEU A 13 -3.22 -10.03 3.63
C LEU A 13 -3.19 -11.25 4.54
N ASN A 14 -2.02 -11.83 4.73
CA ASN A 14 -1.88 -12.95 5.64
C ASN A 14 -2.17 -12.54 7.07
N SER A 15 -1.71 -11.38 7.49
CA SER A 15 -1.92 -10.90 8.86
C SER A 15 -3.41 -10.68 9.13
N VAL A 16 -4.13 -10.05 8.22
CA VAL A 16 -5.56 -9.82 8.44
C VAL A 16 -6.34 -11.13 8.35
N ARG A 17 -5.91 -12.04 7.47
CA ARG A 17 -6.60 -13.33 7.33
C ARG A 17 -6.43 -14.18 8.59
N ARG A 18 -5.22 -14.27 9.09
CA ARG A 18 -4.97 -15.10 10.27
C ARG A 18 -5.63 -14.55 11.50
N ALA A 19 -5.69 -13.24 11.64
CA ALA A 19 -6.33 -12.62 12.77
C ALA A 19 -7.85 -12.53 12.60
N LYS A 20 -8.35 -12.91 11.42
CA LYS A 20 -9.79 -12.88 11.13
C LYS A 20 -10.37 -11.49 11.37
N LEU A 21 -9.62 -10.47 10.99
CA LEU A 21 -10.06 -9.11 11.18
C LEU A 21 -11.07 -8.72 10.11
N PRO A 22 -12.16 -8.09 10.49
CA PRO A 22 -13.03 -7.52 9.47
C PRO A 22 -12.30 -6.45 8.71
N VAL A 23 -12.52 -6.40 7.41
CA VAL A 23 -11.90 -5.37 6.58
C VAL A 23 -12.97 -4.66 5.77
N THR A 24 -12.68 -3.44 5.38
CA THR A 24 -13.46 -2.71 4.41
C THR A 24 -12.61 -2.62 3.16
N ILE A 25 -13.15 -3.07 2.04
CA ILE A 25 -12.45 -3.04 0.77
C ILE A 25 -13.12 -1.98 -0.08
N PHE A 26 -12.33 -0.98 -0.49
CA PHE A 26 -12.85 0.07 -1.35
C PHE A 26 -12.45 -0.24 -2.79
N LEU A 27 -13.43 -0.30 -3.67
CA LEU A 27 -13.17 -0.62 -5.07
C LEU A 27 -12.90 0.64 -5.87
N VAL A 28 -12.20 0.50 -6.97
CA VAL A 28 -11.84 1.68 -7.77
C VAL A 28 -13.06 2.40 -8.30
N LYS A 29 -14.20 1.72 -8.42
CA LYS A 29 -15.41 2.37 -8.90
C LYS A 29 -16.24 2.96 -7.77
N GLY A 30 -15.74 2.99 -6.56
CA GLY A 30 -16.43 3.66 -5.48
C GLY A 30 -17.30 2.76 -4.60
N VAL A 31 -17.42 1.49 -4.94
CA VAL A 31 -18.21 0.57 -4.12
C VAL A 31 -17.36 0.13 -2.93
N LYS A 32 -18.04 -0.12 -1.82
CA LYS A 32 -17.38 -0.52 -0.60
C LYS A 32 -17.89 -1.89 -0.20
N LEU A 33 -16.99 -2.81 0.10
CA LEU A 33 -17.35 -4.15 0.54
C LEU A 33 -16.82 -4.38 1.94
N GLN A 34 -17.50 -5.17 2.74
CA GLN A 34 -17.04 -5.47 4.09
C GLN A 34 -17.09 -6.96 4.33
N GLY A 35 -16.19 -7.46 5.13
CA GLY A 35 -16.16 -8.88 5.47
C GLY A 35 -14.80 -9.29 5.97
N VAL A 36 -14.56 -10.60 5.96
CA VAL A 36 -13.31 -11.18 6.42
C VAL A 36 -12.66 -11.87 5.24
N ILE A 37 -11.37 -11.64 5.04
CA ILE A 37 -10.65 -12.28 3.96
C ILE A 37 -10.27 -13.68 4.43
N THR A 38 -10.72 -14.71 3.71
CA THR A 38 -10.45 -16.08 4.07
C THR A 38 -9.44 -16.77 3.17
N TRP A 39 -9.17 -16.20 2.00
CA TRP A 39 -8.23 -16.80 1.08
C TRP A 39 -7.76 -15.72 0.10
N PHE A 40 -6.59 -15.85 -0.43
CA PHE A 40 -6.14 -14.95 -1.49
C PHE A 40 -5.04 -15.61 -2.31
N ASP A 41 -4.89 -15.14 -3.51
CA ASP A 41 -3.77 -15.56 -4.35
C ASP A 41 -3.21 -14.33 -5.06
N ALA A 42 -2.48 -14.55 -6.15
CA ALA A 42 -1.79 -13.44 -6.82
C ALA A 42 -2.75 -12.42 -7.43
N PHE A 43 -3.98 -12.82 -7.78
CA PHE A 43 -4.86 -11.95 -8.54
C PHE A 43 -6.18 -11.63 -7.86
N SER A 44 -6.55 -12.39 -6.82
CA SER A 44 -7.87 -12.22 -6.23
C SER A 44 -7.86 -12.57 -4.75
N LEU A 45 -8.95 -12.24 -4.10
CA LEU A 45 -9.13 -12.63 -2.73
C LEU A 45 -10.58 -13.04 -2.50
N LEU A 46 -10.81 -13.83 -1.47
CA LEU A 46 -12.14 -14.29 -1.15
C LEU A 46 -12.59 -13.58 0.12
N LEU A 47 -13.70 -12.87 0.02
CA LEU A 47 -14.23 -12.10 1.12
C LEU A 47 -15.50 -12.80 1.60
N ARG A 48 -15.59 -13.06 2.90
CA ARG A 48 -16.75 -13.75 3.43
C ARG A 48 -17.49 -12.84 4.38
N ARG A 49 -18.81 -12.82 4.24
CA ARG A 49 -19.65 -12.02 5.12
C ARG A 49 -20.97 -12.72 5.27
N ASP A 50 -21.38 -12.99 6.52
CA ASP A 50 -22.70 -13.54 6.80
C ASP A 50 -22.98 -14.83 6.03
N GLY A 51 -22.00 -15.69 5.95
CA GLY A 51 -22.17 -16.97 5.29
C GLY A 51 -22.03 -16.93 3.77
N ASN A 52 -21.87 -15.77 3.20
CA ASN A 52 -21.69 -15.65 1.76
C ASN A 52 -20.23 -15.34 1.44
N ALA A 53 -19.75 -15.89 0.34
CA ALA A 53 -18.39 -15.64 -0.09
C ALA A 53 -18.42 -14.91 -1.42
N GLN A 54 -17.52 -13.97 -1.58
CA GLN A 54 -17.45 -13.16 -2.78
C GLN A 54 -16.00 -13.12 -3.24
N LEU A 55 -15.78 -13.42 -4.51
CA LEU A 55 -14.45 -13.34 -5.07
C LEU A 55 -14.21 -11.92 -5.55
N VAL A 56 -13.14 -11.31 -5.10
CA VAL A 56 -12.85 -9.92 -5.44
C VAL A 56 -11.52 -9.90 -6.18
N TYR A 57 -11.49 -9.32 -7.35
CA TYR A 57 -10.27 -9.24 -8.13
C TYR A 57 -9.45 -8.05 -7.67
N LYS A 58 -8.17 -8.27 -7.45
CA LYS A 58 -7.30 -7.22 -6.91
C LYS A 58 -7.23 -5.98 -7.78
N HIS A 59 -7.33 -6.17 -9.10
CA HIS A 59 -7.27 -4.99 -9.98
C HIS A 59 -8.46 -4.07 -9.82
N SER A 60 -9.53 -4.53 -9.17
CA SER A 60 -10.68 -3.69 -8.90
C SER A 60 -10.61 -3.00 -7.54
N ILE A 61 -9.61 -3.30 -6.74
CA ILE A 61 -9.49 -2.78 -5.40
C ILE A 61 -8.62 -1.55 -5.37
N SER A 62 -9.07 -0.50 -4.70
CA SER A 62 -8.20 0.62 -4.45
C SER A 62 -7.52 0.50 -3.09
N THR A 63 -8.26 0.25 -2.02
CA THR A 63 -7.64 0.12 -0.70
C THR A 63 -8.33 -0.96 0.11
N ILE A 64 -7.61 -1.50 1.10
CA ILE A 64 -8.15 -2.43 2.07
C ILE A 64 -7.83 -1.89 3.46
N MET A 65 -8.86 -1.66 4.25
CA MET A 65 -8.69 -1.09 5.57
C MET A 65 -9.25 -2.04 6.61
N PRO A 66 -8.38 -2.62 7.46
CA PRO A 66 -8.87 -3.51 8.51
C PRO A 66 -9.50 -2.71 9.64
N ALA A 67 -10.37 -3.37 10.39
CA ALA A 67 -11.05 -2.72 11.50
C ALA A 67 -10.09 -2.32 12.62
N SER A 68 -8.99 -3.04 12.77
CA SER A 68 -7.96 -2.69 13.73
C SER A 68 -6.61 -3.08 13.16
N GLN A 69 -5.56 -2.69 13.83
CA GLN A 69 -4.24 -2.95 13.30
C GLN A 69 -3.94 -4.43 13.34
N PRO A 70 -3.47 -5.02 12.27
CA PRO A 70 -3.14 -6.44 12.28
C PRO A 70 -2.01 -6.72 13.26
N PRO A 71 -2.19 -7.68 14.16
CA PRO A 71 -1.23 -7.84 15.26
C PRO A 71 0.15 -8.29 14.85
N ASP A 72 0.28 -9.06 13.81
CA ASP A 72 1.59 -9.55 13.43
C ASP A 72 2.16 -8.86 12.22
N PHE A 73 1.60 -7.74 11.84
CA PHE A 73 2.04 -7.10 10.61
C PHE A 73 3.13 -6.08 10.89
N VAL A 74 4.24 -6.25 10.21
CA VAL A 74 5.34 -5.30 10.28
C VAL A 74 5.59 -4.81 8.86
N PRO A 75 5.43 -3.54 8.58
CA PRO A 75 5.61 -3.05 7.22
C PRO A 75 7.06 -3.23 6.73
N VAL A 76 7.20 -3.63 5.47
CA VAL A 76 8.52 -3.72 4.86
C VAL A 76 8.66 -2.66 3.82
N GLN A 77 9.86 -2.21 3.61
CA GLN A 77 10.11 -1.11 2.74
C GLN A 77 10.83 -1.54 1.51
N GLY A 78 10.13 -1.52 0.44
CA GLY A 78 10.75 -1.64 -0.85
C GLY A 78 10.93 -3.03 -1.34
N PRO A 79 10.69 -3.21 -2.60
CA PRO A 79 11.04 -4.46 -3.21
C PRO A 79 12.52 -4.49 -3.46
N ASP A 80 13.07 -5.66 -3.46
CA ASP A 80 14.49 -5.83 -3.79
C ASP A 80 14.57 -6.17 -5.24
N HIS A 81 14.87 -5.22 -6.05
CA HIS A 81 15.00 -5.48 -7.48
C HIS A 81 16.38 -5.95 -7.87
N GLY A 82 17.33 -5.80 -7.03
CA GLY A 82 18.68 -6.21 -7.36
C GLY A 82 19.32 -5.40 -8.42
N GLY A 83 18.81 -4.28 -8.76
CA GLY A 83 19.39 -3.48 -9.78
C GLY A 83 19.24 -2.03 -9.49
N LYS A 84 19.17 -1.22 -10.55
CA LYS A 84 19.04 0.18 -10.38
C LYS A 84 17.73 0.51 -9.75
N PRO A 85 17.66 1.36 -8.74
CA PRO A 85 16.39 1.71 -8.13
C PRO A 85 15.57 2.55 -9.09
N GLN A 86 14.28 2.36 -9.03
CA GLN A 86 13.38 3.15 -9.83
C GLN A 86 13.01 4.41 -9.09
N LEU A 87 12.58 5.43 -9.81
CA LEU A 87 12.18 6.69 -9.20
C LEU A 87 11.14 6.48 -8.12
N GLN A 88 10.12 5.68 -8.39
CA GLN A 88 9.08 5.50 -7.40
C GLN A 88 9.61 4.84 -6.14
N ASP A 89 10.56 3.94 -6.26
CA ASP A 89 11.14 3.31 -5.08
C ASP A 89 11.93 4.31 -4.26
N LEU A 90 12.67 5.19 -4.91
CA LEU A 90 13.41 6.21 -4.20
C LEU A 90 12.46 7.19 -3.50
N PHE A 91 11.40 7.55 -4.16
CA PHE A 91 10.43 8.49 -3.60
C PHE A 91 9.73 7.86 -2.39
N LEU A 92 9.26 6.63 -2.53
CA LEU A 92 8.55 5.98 -1.44
C LEU A 92 9.47 5.67 -0.26
N ALA A 93 10.70 5.30 -0.54
CA ALA A 93 11.67 5.06 0.53
C ALA A 93 11.97 6.34 1.28
N ALA A 94 12.10 7.47 0.57
CA ALA A 94 12.35 8.74 1.23
C ALA A 94 11.15 9.15 2.08
N ALA A 95 9.94 8.98 1.57
CA ALA A 95 8.75 9.33 2.31
C ALA A 95 8.64 8.50 3.58
N ALA A 96 8.93 7.20 3.49
CA ALA A 96 8.85 6.32 4.64
C ALA A 96 9.94 6.65 5.65
N ARG A 97 11.16 6.84 5.16
CA ARG A 97 12.28 7.09 6.06
C ARG A 97 12.12 8.40 6.80
N GLN A 98 11.57 9.40 6.14
CA GLN A 98 11.40 10.71 6.75
C GLN A 98 10.06 10.86 7.44
N SER A 99 9.24 9.82 7.43
CA SER A 99 7.91 9.85 8.03
C SER A 99 7.13 11.07 7.58
N GLU A 100 7.21 11.34 6.31
CA GLU A 100 6.59 12.54 5.76
C GLU A 100 5.09 12.36 5.61
N HIS A 101 4.34 13.34 5.99
CA HIS A 101 2.89 13.29 5.81
C HIS A 101 2.57 13.43 4.32
N MET A 102 1.80 12.50 3.80
CA MET A 102 1.53 12.43 2.37
C MET A 102 0.05 12.58 2.09
N THR A 103 -0.25 13.15 0.93
CA THR A 103 -1.59 13.12 0.39
C THR A 103 -1.54 12.27 -0.87
N LEU A 104 -2.40 11.26 -0.91
CA LEU A 104 -2.48 10.36 -2.05
C LEU A 104 -3.77 10.65 -2.77
N PHE A 105 -3.67 10.90 -4.08
CA PHE A 105 -4.86 11.13 -4.90
C PHE A 105 -5.11 9.87 -5.72
N LEU A 106 -6.31 9.34 -5.61
CA LEU A 106 -6.67 8.12 -6.31
C LEU A 106 -7.31 8.44 -7.65
N VAL A 107 -7.26 7.47 -8.55
CA VAL A 107 -7.81 7.67 -9.90
C VAL A 107 -9.31 7.93 -9.88
N ASN A 108 -10.02 7.54 -8.82
CA ASN A 108 -11.44 7.80 -8.74
C ASN A 108 -11.78 9.12 -8.02
N GLY A 109 -10.77 9.94 -7.75
CA GLY A 109 -10.99 11.25 -7.13
C GLY A 109 -10.94 11.26 -5.62
N VAL A 110 -10.78 10.11 -4.99
CA VAL A 110 -10.68 10.06 -3.54
C VAL A 110 -9.29 10.52 -3.12
N MET A 111 -9.21 11.19 -1.98
CA MET A 111 -7.96 11.68 -1.45
C MET A 111 -7.71 11.03 -0.11
N LEU A 112 -6.52 10.49 0.09
CA LEU A 112 -6.13 9.86 1.35
C LEU A 112 -4.93 10.58 1.92
N GLN A 113 -4.82 10.62 3.23
CA GLN A 113 -3.70 11.28 3.89
C GLN A 113 -3.12 10.38 4.95
N GLY A 114 -1.83 10.47 5.16
CA GLY A 114 -1.16 9.71 6.20
C GLY A 114 0.32 9.58 5.90
N VAL A 115 0.96 8.64 6.58
CA VAL A 115 2.38 8.39 6.44
C VAL A 115 2.54 7.02 5.80
N ILE A 116 3.43 6.92 4.82
CA ILE A 116 3.73 5.65 4.17
C ILE A 116 4.72 4.93 5.05
N THR A 117 4.36 3.75 5.55
CA THR A 117 5.23 3.00 6.43
C THR A 117 5.84 1.78 5.77
N GLY A 118 5.37 1.41 4.60
CA GLY A 118 5.96 0.31 3.86
C GLY A 118 5.45 0.32 2.44
N PHE A 119 6.13 -0.40 1.57
CA PHE A 119 5.69 -0.51 0.19
C PHE A 119 6.37 -1.69 -0.48
N ASP A 120 5.76 -2.16 -1.54
CA ASP A 120 6.38 -3.19 -2.37
C ASP A 120 6.14 -2.82 -3.83
N GLN A 121 6.28 -3.78 -4.70
CA GLN A 121 6.16 -3.54 -6.13
C GLN A 121 4.77 -3.08 -6.54
N PHE A 122 3.73 -3.53 -5.83
CA PHE A 122 2.36 -3.29 -6.27
C PHE A 122 1.52 -2.48 -5.29
N SER A 123 2.00 -2.26 -4.08
CA SER A 123 1.17 -1.64 -3.06
C SER A 123 2.00 -0.85 -2.06
N LEU A 124 1.31 -0.11 -1.22
CA LEU A 124 1.95 0.56 -0.12
C LEU A 124 1.01 0.55 1.08
N VAL A 125 1.55 0.77 2.25
CA VAL A 125 0.77 0.86 3.47
C VAL A 125 0.75 2.30 3.92
N LEU A 126 -0.44 2.81 4.15
CA LEU A 126 -0.63 4.17 4.62
C LEU A 126 -1.17 4.11 6.03
N GLU A 127 -0.56 4.83 6.94
CA GLU A 127 -1.01 4.87 8.33
C GLU A 127 -1.42 6.27 8.71
N ARG A 128 -2.54 6.37 9.39
CA ARG A 128 -2.98 7.65 9.90
C ARG A 128 -3.55 7.40 11.28
N GLY A 129 -2.85 7.90 12.31
CA GLY A 129 -3.23 7.58 13.67
C GLY A 129 -3.15 6.09 13.89
N SER A 130 -4.21 5.49 14.35
CA SER A 130 -4.23 4.06 14.56
C SER A 130 -4.79 3.28 13.38
N GLN A 131 -5.11 3.96 12.30
CA GLN A 131 -5.64 3.28 11.13
C GLN A 131 -4.53 2.92 10.16
N VAL A 132 -4.63 1.71 9.62
CA VAL A 132 -3.67 1.21 8.66
C VAL A 132 -4.46 0.77 7.46
N GLN A 133 -3.99 1.10 6.26
CA GLN A 133 -4.65 0.57 5.08
C GLN A 133 -3.64 0.25 4.00
N LEU A 134 -3.95 -0.80 3.26
CA LEU A 134 -3.15 -1.20 2.12
C LEU A 134 -3.71 -0.48 0.91
N VAL A 135 -2.85 0.20 0.16
CA VAL A 135 -3.25 0.96 -1.01
C VAL A 135 -2.58 0.34 -2.22
N TYR A 136 -3.36 -0.04 -3.22
CA TYR A 136 -2.79 -0.60 -4.43
C TYR A 136 -2.30 0.51 -5.35
N LYS A 137 -1.11 0.35 -5.89
CA LYS A 137 -0.52 1.39 -6.74
C LYS A 137 -1.32 1.66 -8.00
N HIS A 138 -2.01 0.64 -8.52
CA HIS A 138 -2.80 0.86 -9.73
C HIS A 138 -3.97 1.81 -9.52
N ALA A 139 -4.31 2.08 -8.27
CA ALA A 139 -5.39 3.01 -7.97
C ALA A 139 -4.87 4.42 -7.70
N LEU A 140 -3.55 4.60 -7.67
CA LEU A 140 -2.96 5.90 -7.35
C LEU A 140 -2.82 6.75 -8.59
N SER A 141 -3.12 8.00 -8.44
CA SER A 141 -2.89 8.98 -9.49
C SER A 141 -1.65 9.81 -9.16
N THR A 142 -1.62 10.42 -8.00
CA THR A 142 -0.45 11.21 -7.58
C THR A 142 -0.22 11.06 -6.09
N LEU A 143 1.03 11.33 -5.69
CA LEU A 143 1.40 11.36 -4.28
C LEU A 143 2.08 12.69 -4.02
N GLN A 144 1.66 13.37 -2.99
CA GLN A 144 2.17 14.69 -2.72
C GLN A 144 2.60 14.80 -1.27
N PRO A 145 3.88 15.03 -1.01
CA PRO A 145 4.33 15.22 0.37
C PRO A 145 3.94 16.61 0.88
N ALA A 146 3.75 16.70 2.18
CA ALA A 146 3.44 18.00 2.78
C ALA A 146 4.64 18.94 2.74
N HIS A 147 5.83 18.38 2.79
CA HIS A 147 7.07 19.16 2.73
C HIS A 147 8.00 18.53 1.72
N SER A 148 9.05 19.21 1.38
CA SER A 148 9.98 18.67 0.42
C SER A 148 10.63 17.40 0.92
N LEU A 149 10.70 16.39 0.06
CA LEU A 149 11.39 15.17 0.39
C LEU A 149 12.83 15.26 -0.09
N LYS A 150 13.74 14.74 0.71
CA LYS A 150 15.08 14.62 0.27
C LYS A 150 15.26 13.24 -0.31
N LEU A 151 15.44 13.16 -1.61
CA LEU A 151 15.62 11.90 -2.27
C LEU A 151 17.08 11.49 -2.23
N ASP A 152 17.28 10.21 -1.98
CA ASP A 152 18.62 9.69 -1.96
C ASP A 152 19.00 9.31 -3.36
N THR A 153 19.62 10.20 -4.07
CA THR A 153 19.98 9.94 -5.45
C THR A 153 21.44 9.64 -5.60
N ASP A 154 22.09 9.11 -4.58
CA ASP A 154 23.44 8.75 -4.69
C ASP A 154 23.74 8.03 -5.90
N GLY A 155 24.63 8.43 -6.65
CA GLY A 155 24.99 7.74 -7.84
C GLY A 155 24.04 7.86 -8.96
N ALA A 156 22.97 8.54 -8.78
CA ALA A 156 22.02 8.66 -9.83
C ALA A 156 22.15 9.98 -10.54
N GLY A 157 23.11 10.67 -10.38
CA GLY A 157 23.23 11.93 -11.07
C GLY A 157 22.44 12.94 -10.33
N GLU A 158 22.63 14.21 -10.58
CA GLU A 158 21.98 15.09 -9.86
C GLU A 158 20.72 15.39 -10.31
N GLU A 159 19.82 15.70 -9.46
CA GLU A 159 18.58 15.98 -9.89
C GLU A 159 18.52 17.33 -10.40
N PRO A 160 17.64 17.58 -11.29
CA PRO A 160 17.50 18.85 -11.92
C PRO A 160 17.12 19.87 -10.91
N GLU A 161 17.57 21.05 -11.12
CA GLU A 161 17.26 22.03 -10.28
C GLU A 161 15.88 22.36 -10.32
N GLU A 162 15.19 22.36 -9.33
CA GLU A 162 13.88 22.51 -9.35
C GLU A 162 13.51 23.84 -9.29
N SER A 163 13.02 24.38 -10.09
CA SER A 163 12.67 25.62 -10.03
C SER A 163 11.67 25.85 -9.11
N ALA A 164 11.27 25.22 -8.58
CA ALA A 164 10.44 25.41 -7.65
C ALA A 164 9.47 26.19 -7.83
N SER A 165 9.33 26.49 -8.17
CA SER A 165 8.42 27.22 -8.14
C SER A 165 7.58 27.16 -7.75
#